data_ccfeba4efe674a13c7c99e9c8d18f029
#
_entry.id   ccfeba4efe674a13c7c99e9c8d18f029
#
_cell.length_a   1.000
_cell.length_b   1.000
_cell.length_c   1.000
_cell.angle_alpha   90.00
_cell.angle_beta   90.00
_cell.angle_gamma   90.00
#
_symmetry.space_group_name_H-M   'P 1'
#
loop_
_entity.id
_entity.type
_entity.pdbx_description
1 polymer ?
#
loop_
_entity_poly.entity_id
_entity_poly.type
_entity_poly.pdbx_seq_one_letter_code
_entity_poly.pdbx_strand_id
1 'polypeptide(L)'
;MTPHRDEPAIHTVAGTRVGYHRRALPIRVEQLPEATTRLLDAGYRLALVAGHDDGPQLRIVYLFLAGRPDRRVELSVTLDAEHPQLTSLAAISFPAGRFERELVDLFGVELIGHPMLRRLVKHHHWPADWHPMRNNPGPPPLLEDRGDPYPFVPVEGDGVYEIPVGPVHAGLIEPGHFRFWVVGETVLKLKARLWFTHKGVEKLFEGRTVTDGLALAERISGDTTVGHALAYCQAAEDAAGVTVAEETLLRRALLLEVERLHNHVTDIGAMCNDVGLGVINAYTLRLREQLLRLNARLTHHRLGRGGVIPGGATLYDLPTLTELDSVDREIHELSDIALSNTVVNDRFSSTSVLDIDEARGIGVLGYVARASGIDTDARRDHPTHTVNADVHVPVFTDGDVMSRFRIRLVEIEASLA
;
A
#
# COMPACT_ATOMS: atom_id res chain seq x y z
N MET A 1 11.35 -13.75 -32.67
CA MET A 1 11.85 -14.58 -31.54
C MET A 1 13.10 -13.91 -31.03
N THR A 2 12.97 -13.00 -30.10
CA THR A 2 14.08 -12.38 -29.37
C THR A 2 14.52 -13.37 -28.28
N PRO A 3 15.80 -13.63 -28.10
CA PRO A 3 16.24 -14.55 -27.05
C PRO A 3 15.89 -13.98 -25.68
N HIS A 4 15.27 -14.80 -24.84
CA HIS A 4 15.13 -14.55 -23.43
C HIS A 4 16.52 -14.22 -22.87
N ARG A 5 16.71 -12.99 -22.37
CA ARG A 5 17.86 -12.68 -21.53
C ARG A 5 17.76 -13.60 -20.32
N ASP A 6 18.81 -14.34 -20.09
CA ASP A 6 18.96 -15.26 -18.98
C ASP A 6 18.58 -14.52 -17.67
N GLU A 7 17.58 -15.04 -16.98
CA GLU A 7 17.33 -14.65 -15.60
C GLU A 7 18.62 -14.80 -14.82
N PRO A 8 18.99 -13.87 -13.93
CA PRO A 8 20.21 -13.99 -13.16
C PRO A 8 20.20 -15.34 -12.47
N ALA A 9 21.17 -16.18 -12.81
CA ALA A 9 21.32 -17.48 -12.22
C ALA A 9 21.61 -17.30 -10.73
N ILE A 10 20.58 -17.38 -9.90
CA ILE A 10 20.74 -17.56 -8.46
C ILE A 10 21.25 -18.98 -8.33
N HIS A 11 22.57 -19.11 -8.32
CA HIS A 11 23.23 -20.39 -8.14
C HIS A 11 22.90 -20.90 -6.75
N THR A 12 21.87 -21.73 -6.64
CA THR A 12 21.74 -22.76 -5.61
C THR A 12 20.31 -23.23 -5.54
N VAL A 13 19.94 -24.36 -5.82
CA VAL A 13 18.64 -25.02 -5.78
C VAL A 13 17.72 -24.63 -6.94
N ALA A 14 17.36 -25.59 -7.74
CA ALA A 14 16.32 -25.46 -8.74
C ALA A 14 15.01 -25.03 -8.05
N GLY A 15 14.61 -23.76 -8.26
CA GLY A 15 13.36 -23.23 -7.67
C GLY A 15 12.15 -23.99 -8.21
N THR A 16 11.24 -24.32 -7.33
CA THR A 16 9.95 -24.91 -7.71
C THR A 16 9.02 -23.78 -8.16
N ARG A 17 8.40 -23.93 -9.33
CA ARG A 17 7.34 -23.00 -9.76
C ARG A 17 6.11 -23.24 -8.90
N VAL A 18 5.69 -22.22 -8.16
CA VAL A 18 4.54 -22.26 -7.28
C VAL A 18 3.57 -21.16 -7.73
N GLY A 19 2.38 -21.56 -8.16
CA GLY A 19 1.38 -20.63 -8.66
C GLY A 19 1.76 -19.95 -9.98
N TYR A 20 0.93 -19.00 -10.40
CA TYR A 20 1.08 -18.29 -11.67
C TYR A 20 2.18 -17.22 -11.56
N HIS A 21 3.15 -17.25 -12.48
CA HIS A 21 4.28 -16.30 -12.54
C HIS A 21 5.18 -16.24 -11.29
N ARG A 22 5.01 -17.10 -10.30
CA ARG A 22 5.79 -17.10 -9.07
C ARG A 22 6.81 -18.23 -9.05
N ARG A 23 8.02 -17.92 -8.61
CA ARG A 23 9.12 -18.85 -8.38
C ARG A 23 9.51 -18.78 -6.92
N ALA A 24 9.36 -19.89 -6.19
CA ALA A 24 9.74 -19.99 -4.78
C ALA A 24 11.13 -20.62 -4.64
N LEU A 25 12.00 -19.98 -3.88
CA LEU A 25 13.39 -20.36 -3.67
C LEU A 25 13.68 -20.37 -2.17
N PRO A 26 13.67 -21.53 -1.51
CA PRO A 26 14.22 -21.65 -0.17
C PRO A 26 15.75 -21.47 -0.22
N ILE A 27 16.26 -20.58 0.62
CA ILE A 27 17.70 -20.26 0.68
C ILE A 27 18.17 -20.25 2.12
N ARG A 28 19.48 -20.36 2.33
CA ARG A 28 20.06 -20.19 3.66
C ARG A 28 20.13 -18.73 4.04
N VAL A 29 20.06 -18.43 5.34
CA VAL A 29 20.06 -17.07 5.88
C VAL A 29 21.26 -16.25 5.38
N GLU A 30 22.44 -16.87 5.30
CA GLU A 30 23.67 -16.20 4.86
C GLU A 30 23.65 -15.78 3.39
N GLN A 31 22.82 -16.41 2.58
CA GLN A 31 22.68 -16.11 1.15
C GLN A 31 21.69 -14.97 0.87
N LEU A 32 20.86 -14.63 1.86
CA LEU A 32 19.76 -13.67 1.70
C LEU A 32 20.23 -12.27 1.24
N PRO A 33 21.27 -11.64 1.81
CA PRO A 33 21.72 -10.31 1.37
C PRO A 33 22.19 -10.32 -0.10
N GLU A 34 22.99 -11.30 -0.49
CA GLU A 34 23.49 -11.42 -1.87
C GLU A 34 22.35 -11.68 -2.86
N ALA A 35 21.43 -12.60 -2.54
CA ALA A 35 20.28 -12.91 -3.38
C ALA A 35 19.37 -11.67 -3.55
N THR A 36 19.15 -10.91 -2.47
CA THR A 36 18.39 -9.65 -2.50
C THR A 36 19.05 -8.62 -3.41
N THR A 37 20.35 -8.38 -3.25
CA THR A 37 21.09 -7.42 -4.09
C THR A 37 20.97 -7.79 -5.56
N ARG A 38 21.16 -9.06 -5.91
CA ARG A 38 21.03 -9.54 -7.31
C ARG A 38 19.64 -9.31 -7.89
N LEU A 39 18.57 -9.51 -7.10
CA LEU A 39 17.21 -9.26 -7.55
C LEU A 39 16.95 -7.77 -7.75
N LEU A 40 17.40 -6.91 -6.83
CA LEU A 40 17.26 -5.46 -6.96
C LEU A 40 18.03 -4.93 -8.18
N ASP A 41 19.25 -5.39 -8.40
CA ASP A 41 20.08 -5.06 -9.58
C ASP A 41 19.45 -5.54 -10.89
N ALA A 42 18.69 -6.64 -10.86
CA ALA A 42 17.94 -7.16 -11.99
C ALA A 42 16.57 -6.43 -12.21
N GLY A 43 16.32 -5.34 -11.47
CA GLY A 43 15.12 -4.51 -11.60
C GLY A 43 13.89 -5.04 -10.88
N TYR A 44 14.05 -5.99 -9.98
CA TYR A 44 12.96 -6.36 -9.07
C TYR A 44 12.85 -5.36 -7.93
N ARG A 45 11.64 -5.17 -7.40
CA ARG A 45 11.40 -4.45 -6.15
C ARG A 45 10.96 -5.42 -5.05
N LEU A 46 11.36 -5.16 -3.83
CA LEU A 46 10.81 -5.86 -2.68
C LEU A 46 9.36 -5.39 -2.44
N ALA A 47 8.42 -6.31 -2.48
CA ALA A 47 7.00 -6.02 -2.34
C ALA A 47 6.44 -6.37 -0.96
N LEU A 48 6.97 -7.42 -0.32
CA LEU A 48 6.47 -7.93 0.95
C LEU A 48 7.59 -8.66 1.70
N VAL A 49 7.61 -8.54 3.02
CA VAL A 49 8.26 -9.49 3.92
C VAL A 49 7.22 -9.98 4.91
N ALA A 50 7.08 -11.29 5.05
CA ALA A 50 6.10 -11.92 5.95
C ALA A 50 6.76 -12.98 6.83
N GLY A 51 6.40 -12.99 8.12
CA GLY A 51 6.78 -14.03 9.07
C GLY A 51 5.68 -15.11 9.19
N HIS A 52 6.11 -16.34 9.37
CA HIS A 52 5.25 -17.49 9.68
C HIS A 52 5.85 -18.27 10.86
N ASP A 53 5.02 -18.58 11.85
CA ASP A 53 5.41 -19.46 12.93
C ASP A 53 5.00 -20.92 12.57
N ASP A 54 5.95 -21.69 12.07
CA ASP A 54 5.75 -23.10 11.67
C ASP A 54 6.05 -24.06 12.86
N GLY A 55 6.00 -23.58 14.11
CA GLY A 55 6.23 -24.33 15.34
C GLY A 55 7.68 -24.27 15.81
N PRO A 56 8.53 -25.27 15.54
CA PRO A 56 9.93 -25.25 15.97
C PRO A 56 10.79 -24.26 15.16
N GLN A 57 10.24 -23.71 14.09
CA GLN A 57 10.92 -22.82 13.18
C GLN A 57 10.05 -21.59 12.85
N LEU A 58 10.71 -20.47 12.58
CA LEU A 58 10.09 -19.31 11.92
C LEU A 58 10.52 -19.31 10.46
N ARG A 59 9.59 -19.21 9.56
CA ARG A 59 9.83 -19.04 8.13
C ARG A 59 9.57 -17.58 7.76
N ILE A 60 10.58 -16.93 7.19
CA ILE A 60 10.48 -15.57 6.71
C ILE A 60 10.48 -15.58 5.18
N VAL A 61 9.47 -14.93 4.61
CA VAL A 61 9.23 -14.89 3.16
C VAL A 61 9.47 -13.46 2.66
N TYR A 62 10.26 -13.35 1.61
CA TYR A 62 10.55 -12.11 0.89
C TYR A 62 10.01 -12.23 -0.52
N LEU A 63 9.02 -11.41 -0.88
CA LEU A 63 8.44 -11.39 -2.21
C LEU A 63 9.00 -10.23 -3.04
N PHE A 64 9.61 -10.58 -4.17
CA PHE A 64 10.13 -9.64 -5.14
C PHE A 64 9.29 -9.66 -6.41
N LEU A 65 8.99 -8.48 -6.95
CA LEU A 65 8.18 -8.30 -8.15
C LEU A 65 8.92 -7.49 -9.19
N ALA A 66 8.76 -7.85 -10.46
CA ALA A 66 9.16 -7.03 -11.60
C ALA A 66 8.04 -7.04 -12.64
N GLY A 67 7.76 -5.88 -13.22
CA GLY A 67 6.76 -5.75 -14.28
C GLY A 67 7.34 -5.97 -15.68
N ARG A 68 6.44 -6.19 -16.65
CA ARG A 68 6.65 -6.30 -18.10
C ARG A 68 7.83 -7.16 -18.55
N PRO A 69 7.69 -8.49 -18.61
CA PRO A 69 6.53 -9.29 -18.19
C PRO A 69 6.42 -9.42 -16.67
N ASP A 70 5.23 -9.78 -16.16
CA ASP A 70 5.01 -10.05 -14.74
C ASP A 70 5.93 -11.19 -14.27
N ARG A 71 6.81 -10.89 -13.34
CA ARG A 71 7.76 -11.84 -12.75
C ARG A 71 7.74 -11.70 -11.24
N ARG A 72 7.66 -12.82 -10.56
CA ARG A 72 7.58 -12.90 -9.10
C ARG A 72 8.59 -13.89 -8.58
N VAL A 73 9.43 -13.47 -7.64
CA VAL A 73 10.40 -14.33 -6.96
C VAL A 73 10.13 -14.26 -5.46
N GLU A 74 9.95 -15.40 -4.86
CA GLU A 74 9.82 -15.59 -3.42
C GLU A 74 11.09 -16.21 -2.89
N LEU A 75 11.81 -15.50 -2.04
CA LEU A 75 12.89 -16.05 -1.24
C LEU A 75 12.33 -16.43 0.12
N SER A 76 12.63 -17.63 0.62
CA SER A 76 12.26 -18.01 1.97
C SER A 76 13.48 -18.49 2.76
N VAL A 77 13.57 -18.02 4.00
CA VAL A 77 14.59 -18.45 4.98
C VAL A 77 13.91 -19.02 6.19
N THR A 78 14.55 -20.01 6.81
CA THR A 78 14.06 -20.67 8.02
C THR A 78 15.00 -20.35 9.18
N LEU A 79 14.42 -19.89 10.30
CA LEU A 79 15.13 -19.54 11.53
C LEU A 79 14.71 -20.51 12.64
N ASP A 80 15.59 -20.73 13.62
CA ASP A 80 15.22 -21.38 14.86
C ASP A 80 14.20 -20.51 15.61
N ALA A 81 13.10 -21.08 16.02
CA ALA A 81 12.03 -20.33 16.70
C ALA A 81 12.40 -19.89 18.13
N GLU A 82 13.35 -20.56 18.80
CA GLU A 82 13.84 -20.17 20.13
C GLU A 82 14.85 -19.03 20.05
N HIS A 83 15.66 -19.00 18.99
CA HIS A 83 16.71 -18.00 18.77
C HIS A 83 16.66 -17.45 17.33
N PRO A 84 15.58 -16.74 16.94
CA PRO A 84 15.35 -16.33 15.57
C PRO A 84 16.22 -15.13 15.19
N GLN A 85 17.40 -15.37 14.65
CA GLN A 85 18.34 -14.33 14.22
C GLN A 85 18.32 -14.17 12.70
N LEU A 86 18.36 -12.93 12.22
CA LEU A 86 18.32 -12.57 10.81
C LEU A 86 19.23 -11.38 10.52
N THR A 87 20.05 -11.49 9.48
CA THR A 87 20.81 -10.33 8.98
C THR A 87 19.86 -9.37 8.27
N SER A 88 19.85 -8.12 8.72
CA SER A 88 18.99 -7.07 8.19
C SER A 88 19.33 -6.72 6.74
N LEU A 89 18.30 -6.54 5.92
CA LEU A 89 18.37 -6.00 4.57
C LEU A 89 18.14 -4.47 4.53
N ALA A 90 17.93 -3.82 5.66
CA ALA A 90 17.58 -2.40 5.73
C ALA A 90 18.65 -1.47 5.15
N ALA A 91 19.90 -1.88 5.14
CA ALA A 91 21.00 -1.15 4.49
C ALA A 91 20.98 -1.30 2.95
N ILE A 92 20.34 -2.34 2.42
CA ILE A 92 20.23 -2.63 0.98
C ILE A 92 18.90 -2.12 0.43
N SER A 93 17.84 -2.20 1.22
CA SER A 93 16.48 -1.85 0.83
C SER A 93 15.73 -1.14 1.96
N PHE A 94 15.40 0.13 1.76
CA PHE A 94 14.62 0.91 2.73
C PHE A 94 13.26 0.25 3.07
N PRO A 95 12.48 -0.27 2.11
CA PRO A 95 11.25 -1.00 2.43
C PRO A 95 11.48 -2.19 3.35
N ALA A 96 12.56 -2.95 3.17
CA ALA A 96 12.88 -4.09 4.03
C ALA A 96 12.95 -3.69 5.50
N GLY A 97 13.59 -2.56 5.81
CA GLY A 97 13.73 -2.10 7.19
C GLY A 97 12.40 -1.82 7.91
N ARG A 98 11.29 -1.57 7.18
CA ARG A 98 9.95 -1.44 7.78
C ARG A 98 9.38 -2.81 8.13
N PHE A 99 9.36 -3.71 7.17
CA PHE A 99 8.87 -5.08 7.37
C PHE A 99 9.68 -5.83 8.43
N GLU A 100 10.99 -5.66 8.44
CA GLU A 100 11.87 -6.29 9.42
C GLU A 100 11.57 -5.82 10.85
N ARG A 101 11.29 -4.53 11.04
CA ARG A 101 10.87 -4.02 12.35
C ARG A 101 9.52 -4.58 12.79
N GLU A 102 8.62 -4.86 11.86
CA GLU A 102 7.37 -5.56 12.14
C GLU A 102 7.63 -7.01 12.58
N LEU A 103 8.58 -7.71 11.93
CA LEU A 103 9.00 -9.05 12.35
C LEU A 103 9.55 -9.05 13.80
N VAL A 104 10.33 -8.03 14.19
CA VAL A 104 10.77 -7.86 15.57
C VAL A 104 9.58 -7.71 16.51
N ASP A 105 8.67 -6.80 16.19
CA ASP A 105 7.52 -6.51 17.05
C ASP A 105 6.57 -7.71 17.17
N LEU A 106 6.25 -8.38 16.06
CA LEU A 106 5.19 -9.38 16.02
C LEU A 106 5.67 -10.82 16.23
N PHE A 107 6.91 -11.13 15.87
CA PHE A 107 7.48 -12.49 15.94
C PHE A 107 8.69 -12.63 16.87
N GLY A 108 9.29 -11.52 17.34
CA GLY A 108 10.47 -11.55 18.20
C GLY A 108 11.76 -11.91 17.44
N VAL A 109 11.84 -11.63 16.16
CA VAL A 109 13.06 -11.85 15.38
C VAL A 109 14.14 -10.87 15.80
N GLU A 110 15.34 -11.35 16.09
CA GLU A 110 16.53 -10.53 16.36
C GLU A 110 17.20 -10.14 15.03
N LEU A 111 17.33 -8.83 14.81
CA LEU A 111 17.95 -8.30 13.58
C LEU A 111 19.40 -7.91 13.81
N ILE A 112 20.30 -8.45 13.01
CA ILE A 112 21.72 -8.10 13.02
C ILE A 112 22.00 -7.01 11.99
N GLY A 113 22.56 -5.87 12.44
CA GLY A 113 22.98 -4.79 11.54
C GLY A 113 21.86 -3.87 11.03
N HIS A 114 20.68 -3.88 11.64
CA HIS A 114 19.62 -2.93 11.27
C HIS A 114 19.97 -1.50 11.69
N PRO A 115 19.99 -0.50 10.76
CA PRO A 115 20.51 0.84 11.05
C PRO A 115 19.62 1.66 11.99
N MET A 116 18.33 1.31 12.10
CA MET A 116 17.36 2.04 12.93
C MET A 116 16.36 1.07 13.55
N LEU A 117 16.80 0.28 14.51
CA LEU A 117 15.98 -0.69 15.22
C LEU A 117 15.11 0.02 16.28
N ARG A 118 13.92 0.45 15.85
CA ARG A 118 12.88 1.03 16.72
C ARG A 118 11.60 0.25 16.54
N ARG A 119 10.78 0.17 17.59
CA ARG A 119 9.41 -0.40 17.48
C ARG A 119 8.66 0.25 16.33
N LEU A 120 7.95 -0.54 15.55
CA LEU A 120 7.14 -0.08 14.44
C LEU A 120 5.67 -0.01 14.83
N VAL A 121 5.05 -1.16 15.13
CA VAL A 121 3.63 -1.29 15.46
C VAL A 121 3.36 -1.28 16.95
N LYS A 122 4.24 -1.86 17.77
CA LYS A 122 4.09 -1.80 19.23
C LYS A 122 4.47 -0.41 19.77
N HIS A 123 3.58 0.21 20.53
CA HIS A 123 3.83 1.45 21.24
C HIS A 123 4.51 1.17 22.60
N HIS A 124 4.91 2.22 23.32
CA HIS A 124 5.65 2.11 24.58
C HIS A 124 4.94 1.31 25.68
N HIS A 125 3.61 1.34 25.71
CA HIS A 125 2.79 0.60 26.69
C HIS A 125 2.71 -0.91 26.43
N TRP A 126 3.19 -1.40 25.29
CA TRP A 126 3.26 -2.82 24.99
C TRP A 126 4.52 -3.46 25.60
N PRO A 127 4.44 -4.65 26.18
CA PRO A 127 5.62 -5.41 26.61
C PRO A 127 6.58 -5.66 25.46
N ALA A 128 7.87 -5.63 25.72
CA ALA A 128 8.89 -5.87 24.70
C ALA A 128 8.89 -7.34 24.23
N ASP A 129 8.65 -8.24 25.16
CA ASP A 129 8.76 -9.69 25.05
C ASP A 129 7.47 -10.41 24.66
N TRP A 130 6.38 -9.69 24.38
CA TRP A 130 5.14 -10.28 23.93
C TRP A 130 5.00 -10.14 22.40
N HIS A 131 4.92 -11.29 21.71
CA HIS A 131 4.90 -11.37 20.25
C HIS A 131 3.60 -12.00 19.75
N PRO A 132 2.59 -11.19 19.38
CA PRO A 132 1.22 -11.66 19.14
C PRO A 132 1.05 -12.62 17.96
N MET A 133 1.99 -12.63 17.02
CA MET A 133 1.92 -13.48 15.83
C MET A 133 2.57 -14.86 16.03
N ARG A 134 3.15 -15.12 17.21
CA ARG A 134 3.59 -16.47 17.56
C ARG A 134 2.39 -17.37 17.79
N ASN A 135 2.56 -18.70 17.54
CA ASN A 135 1.52 -19.70 17.80
C ASN A 135 1.10 -19.73 19.28
N ASN A 136 2.07 -19.55 20.17
CA ASN A 136 1.87 -19.52 21.62
C ASN A 136 2.40 -18.20 22.22
N PRO A 137 1.74 -17.07 21.99
CA PRO A 137 2.22 -15.76 22.47
C PRO A 137 2.05 -15.57 23.98
N GLY A 138 1.42 -16.51 24.67
CA GLY A 138 0.94 -16.32 26.03
C GLY A 138 -0.36 -15.51 26.11
N PRO A 139 -0.89 -15.27 27.33
CA PRO A 139 -2.09 -14.47 27.52
C PRO A 139 -1.84 -13.02 27.08
N PRO A 140 -2.90 -12.31 26.62
CA PRO A 140 -2.79 -10.89 26.30
C PRO A 140 -2.24 -10.12 27.51
N PRO A 141 -1.21 -9.31 27.36
CA PRO A 141 -0.62 -8.59 28.48
C PRO A 141 -1.52 -7.43 28.92
N LEU A 142 -1.37 -7.03 30.18
CA LEU A 142 -1.91 -5.74 30.62
C LEU A 142 -1.08 -4.63 29.96
N LEU A 143 -1.77 -3.73 29.27
CA LEU A 143 -1.16 -2.58 28.63
C LEU A 143 -1.09 -1.43 29.62
N GLU A 144 0.09 -1.18 30.15
CA GLU A 144 0.35 -0.13 31.14
C GLU A 144 1.26 0.95 30.56
N ASP A 145 1.08 2.19 31.03
CA ASP A 145 2.06 3.23 30.72
C ASP A 145 3.37 2.94 31.45
N ARG A 146 4.39 2.52 30.70
CA ARG A 146 5.70 2.15 31.24
C ARG A 146 6.73 3.29 31.21
N GLY A 147 6.27 4.50 30.93
CA GLY A 147 7.10 5.71 31.02
C GLY A 147 8.19 5.82 29.97
N ASP A 148 8.13 5.04 28.89
CA ASP A 148 9.07 5.12 27.75
C ASP A 148 8.37 5.71 26.51
N PRO A 149 8.08 7.02 26.49
CA PRO A 149 7.36 7.66 25.41
C PRO A 149 8.16 7.64 24.11
N TYR A 150 7.44 7.77 23.00
CA TYR A 150 8.08 7.93 21.70
C TYR A 150 9.02 9.15 21.72
N PRO A 151 10.32 8.98 21.33
CA PRO A 151 11.31 10.03 21.45
C PRO A 151 11.10 11.14 20.40
N PHE A 152 10.30 12.14 20.77
CA PHE A 152 10.23 13.39 20.03
C PHE A 152 11.40 14.27 20.47
N VAL A 153 12.38 14.46 19.58
CA VAL A 153 13.49 15.37 19.85
C VAL A 153 13.00 16.79 19.59
N PRO A 154 12.92 17.65 20.59
CA PRO A 154 12.45 19.03 20.44
C PRO A 154 13.39 19.84 19.54
N VAL A 155 12.87 20.93 19.00
CA VAL A 155 13.65 21.98 18.35
C VAL A 155 13.51 23.22 19.23
N GLU A 156 14.63 23.77 19.68
CA GLU A 156 14.68 24.95 20.54
C GLU A 156 15.17 26.17 19.74
N GLY A 157 14.74 27.36 20.12
CA GLY A 157 15.12 28.63 19.50
C GLY A 157 14.06 29.70 19.70
N ASP A 158 14.46 30.95 19.46
CA ASP A 158 13.55 32.09 19.60
C ASP A 158 12.39 31.99 18.61
N GLY A 159 11.15 32.10 19.12
CA GLY A 159 9.94 32.03 18.32
C GLY A 159 9.56 30.63 17.83
N VAL A 160 10.29 29.57 18.22
CA VAL A 160 9.94 28.19 17.91
C VAL A 160 8.77 27.74 18.78
N TYR A 161 7.76 27.15 18.18
CA TYR A 161 6.68 26.50 18.91
C TYR A 161 6.30 25.18 18.27
N GLU A 162 5.69 24.30 19.07
CA GLU A 162 5.30 22.94 18.67
C GLU A 162 3.81 22.87 18.42
N ILE A 163 3.43 22.23 17.29
CA ILE A 163 2.05 21.96 16.94
C ILE A 163 1.84 20.44 16.89
N PRO A 164 1.14 19.83 17.87
CA PRO A 164 0.73 18.45 17.82
C PRO A 164 -0.57 18.29 16.99
N VAL A 165 -0.59 17.33 16.06
CA VAL A 165 -1.74 16.99 15.21
C VAL A 165 -2.04 15.51 15.30
N GLY A 166 -3.29 15.16 15.62
CA GLY A 166 -3.69 13.76 15.84
C GLY A 166 -3.30 13.22 17.22
N PRO A 167 -3.46 11.90 17.48
CA PRO A 167 -3.58 10.80 16.49
C PRO A 167 -4.95 10.62 15.83
N VAL A 168 -6.02 11.19 16.37
CA VAL A 168 -7.37 11.07 15.78
C VAL A 168 -7.61 12.19 14.78
N HIS A 169 -8.04 11.81 13.57
CA HIS A 169 -8.37 12.72 12.48
C HIS A 169 -9.81 12.52 12.02
N ALA A 170 -10.32 13.47 11.23
CA ALA A 170 -11.60 13.33 10.55
C ALA A 170 -11.46 12.48 9.26
N GLY A 171 -12.57 11.89 8.80
CA GLY A 171 -12.64 11.18 7.53
C GLY A 171 -12.12 9.75 7.60
N LEU A 172 -11.49 9.28 6.50
CA LEU A 172 -10.99 7.91 6.35
C LEU A 172 -9.52 7.74 6.75
N ILE A 173 -8.86 8.80 7.21
CA ILE A 173 -7.45 8.77 7.62
C ILE A 173 -7.32 7.92 8.88
N GLU A 174 -6.47 6.90 8.82
CA GLU A 174 -6.16 6.08 9.98
C GLU A 174 -5.34 6.87 11.03
N PRO A 175 -5.50 6.55 12.34
CA PRO A 175 -4.86 7.30 13.41
C PRO A 175 -3.34 7.37 13.26
N GLY A 176 -2.83 8.59 13.28
CA GLY A 176 -1.40 8.90 13.23
C GLY A 176 -1.13 10.24 13.89
N HIS A 177 -0.02 10.36 14.62
CA HIS A 177 0.37 11.60 15.27
C HIS A 177 1.46 12.30 14.46
N PHE A 178 1.24 13.58 14.17
CA PHE A 178 2.20 14.46 13.51
C PHE A 178 2.59 15.57 14.48
N ARG A 179 3.88 15.82 14.59
CA ARG A 179 4.40 16.88 15.43
C ARG A 179 5.27 17.80 14.61
N PHE A 180 4.85 19.06 14.54
CA PHE A 180 5.52 20.11 13.80
C PHE A 180 6.25 21.03 14.78
N TRP A 181 7.46 21.43 14.47
CA TRP A 181 8.16 22.55 15.09
C TRP A 181 8.26 23.64 14.05
N VAL A 182 7.76 24.81 14.38
CA VAL A 182 7.59 25.91 13.43
C VAL A 182 8.04 27.26 13.99
N VAL A 183 8.43 28.16 13.09
CA VAL A 183 8.60 29.59 13.35
C VAL A 183 7.73 30.33 12.37
N GLY A 184 6.68 30.98 12.86
CA GLY A 184 5.65 31.51 11.98
C GLY A 184 5.03 30.39 11.12
N GLU A 185 5.08 30.52 9.80
CA GLU A 185 4.58 29.51 8.85
C GLU A 185 5.68 28.52 8.39
N THR A 186 6.94 28.73 8.77
CA THR A 186 8.04 27.86 8.35
C THR A 186 8.11 26.62 9.20
N VAL A 187 8.00 25.44 8.59
CA VAL A 187 8.18 24.15 9.24
C VAL A 187 9.70 23.87 9.34
N LEU A 188 10.22 23.88 10.56
CA LEU A 188 11.62 23.53 10.83
C LEU A 188 11.83 22.01 10.91
N LYS A 189 10.84 21.30 11.46
CA LYS A 189 10.89 19.85 11.63
C LYS A 189 9.49 19.27 11.67
N LEU A 190 9.32 18.16 10.99
CA LEU A 190 8.14 17.30 11.08
C LEU A 190 8.53 15.92 11.58
N LYS A 191 7.81 15.43 12.56
CA LYS A 191 7.93 14.06 13.05
C LYS A 191 6.57 13.38 12.99
N ALA A 192 6.51 12.26 12.28
CA ALA A 192 5.33 11.41 12.21
C ALA A 192 5.49 10.18 13.10
N ARG A 193 4.46 9.85 13.87
CA ARG A 193 4.29 8.58 14.55
C ARG A 193 3.00 7.95 14.05
N LEU A 194 3.12 6.85 13.32
CA LEU A 194 2.01 6.11 12.72
C LEU A 194 1.68 4.86 13.57
N TRP A 195 0.83 4.00 13.05
CA TRP A 195 0.42 2.73 13.67
C TRP A 195 -0.27 2.87 15.04
N PHE A 196 -1.12 3.89 15.20
CA PHE A 196 -2.00 3.97 16.38
C PHE A 196 -3.18 2.99 16.29
N THR A 197 -3.43 2.43 15.10
CA THR A 197 -4.37 1.33 14.89
C THR A 197 -3.63 0.15 14.27
N HIS A 198 -3.70 -1.00 14.92
CA HIS A 198 -3.33 -2.30 14.36
C HIS A 198 -4.52 -3.22 14.51
N LYS A 199 -5.09 -3.67 13.39
CA LYS A 199 -6.34 -4.45 13.38
C LYS A 199 -6.13 -5.94 13.64
N GLY A 200 -4.87 -6.42 13.64
CA GLY A 200 -4.52 -7.83 13.79
C GLY A 200 -5.07 -8.70 12.67
N VAL A 201 -5.12 -8.17 11.43
CA VAL A 201 -5.81 -8.81 10.31
C VAL A 201 -5.22 -10.18 10.01
N GLU A 202 -3.90 -10.30 9.99
CA GLU A 202 -3.19 -11.56 9.72
C GLU A 202 -3.58 -12.62 10.76
N LYS A 203 -3.60 -12.27 12.04
CA LYS A 203 -4.03 -13.17 13.10
C LYS A 203 -5.50 -13.56 12.99
N LEU A 204 -6.34 -12.64 12.55
CA LEU A 204 -7.76 -12.90 12.33
C LEU A 204 -8.03 -13.81 11.13
N PHE A 205 -7.12 -13.91 10.18
CA PHE A 205 -7.23 -14.86 9.05
C PHE A 205 -6.90 -16.30 9.44
N GLU A 206 -6.13 -16.52 10.50
CA GLU A 206 -5.76 -17.87 10.92
C GLU A 206 -6.98 -18.74 11.18
N GLY A 207 -7.00 -19.95 10.61
CA GLY A 207 -8.08 -20.93 10.77
C GLY A 207 -9.38 -20.62 10.03
N ARG A 208 -9.45 -19.55 9.23
CA ARG A 208 -10.63 -19.23 8.43
C ARG A 208 -10.62 -19.96 7.10
N THR A 209 -11.83 -20.26 6.61
CA THR A 209 -12.00 -20.68 5.22
C THR A 209 -11.78 -19.50 4.28
N VAL A 210 -11.51 -19.78 2.99
CA VAL A 210 -11.36 -18.73 1.97
C VAL A 210 -12.62 -17.85 1.90
N THR A 211 -13.81 -18.44 2.03
CA THR A 211 -15.07 -17.68 1.99
C THR A 211 -15.22 -16.76 3.22
N ASP A 212 -14.90 -17.26 4.41
CA ASP A 212 -15.01 -16.47 5.65
C ASP A 212 -13.96 -15.34 5.72
N GLY A 213 -12.78 -15.57 5.13
CA GLY A 213 -11.70 -14.60 5.08
C GLY A 213 -12.02 -13.40 4.18
N LEU A 214 -12.88 -13.54 3.17
CA LEU A 214 -13.25 -12.45 2.28
C LEU A 214 -13.77 -11.21 3.04
N ALA A 215 -14.61 -11.44 4.03
CA ALA A 215 -15.17 -10.35 4.84
C ALA A 215 -14.09 -9.55 5.62
N LEU A 216 -12.95 -10.18 5.96
CA LEU A 216 -11.81 -9.49 6.55
C LEU A 216 -11.03 -8.71 5.48
N ALA A 217 -10.77 -9.32 4.32
CA ALA A 217 -10.09 -8.67 3.21
C ALA A 217 -10.77 -7.36 2.81
N GLU A 218 -12.09 -7.35 2.70
CA GLU A 218 -12.90 -6.18 2.38
C GLU A 218 -12.86 -5.06 3.44
N ARG A 219 -12.27 -5.33 4.60
CA ARG A 219 -12.23 -4.40 5.75
C ARG A 219 -10.81 -4.05 6.19
N ILE A 220 -9.81 -4.42 5.42
CA ILE A 220 -8.41 -4.04 5.67
C ILE A 220 -8.28 -2.51 5.65
N SER A 221 -8.89 -1.85 4.65
CA SER A 221 -8.96 -0.41 4.54
C SER A 221 -10.39 0.05 4.22
N GLY A 222 -10.79 1.21 4.74
CA GLY A 222 -12.14 1.75 4.55
C GLY A 222 -12.40 2.29 3.14
N ASP A 223 -11.36 2.63 2.42
CA ASP A 223 -11.38 3.22 1.07
C ASP A 223 -11.07 2.22 -0.05
N THR A 224 -10.52 1.05 0.27
CA THR A 224 -10.01 0.06 -0.70
C THR A 224 -10.61 -1.31 -0.42
N THR A 225 -11.91 -1.45 -0.60
CA THR A 225 -12.66 -2.70 -0.40
C THR A 225 -12.43 -3.69 -1.56
N VAL A 226 -12.64 -3.21 -2.78
CA VAL A 226 -12.55 -4.04 -4.01
C VAL A 226 -11.11 -4.46 -4.27
N GLY A 227 -10.17 -3.54 -4.14
CA GLY A 227 -8.75 -3.84 -4.34
C GLY A 227 -8.22 -4.92 -3.40
N HIS A 228 -8.54 -4.87 -2.11
CA HIS A 228 -8.14 -5.90 -1.15
C HIS A 228 -8.87 -7.22 -1.35
N ALA A 229 -10.18 -7.19 -1.66
CA ALA A 229 -10.94 -8.39 -2.00
C ALA A 229 -10.38 -9.07 -3.25
N LEU A 230 -10.00 -8.29 -4.28
CA LEU A 230 -9.40 -8.79 -5.51
C LEU A 230 -8.05 -9.47 -5.23
N ALA A 231 -7.15 -8.82 -4.49
CA ALA A 231 -5.85 -9.38 -4.12
C ALA A 231 -6.01 -10.68 -3.33
N TYR A 232 -6.94 -10.71 -2.38
CA TYR A 232 -7.26 -11.89 -1.58
C TYR A 232 -7.78 -13.05 -2.44
N CYS A 233 -8.77 -12.79 -3.30
CA CYS A 233 -9.34 -13.81 -4.18
C CYS A 233 -8.30 -14.37 -5.14
N GLN A 234 -7.48 -13.50 -5.74
CA GLN A 234 -6.40 -13.94 -6.63
C GLN A 234 -5.36 -14.82 -5.93
N ALA A 235 -4.97 -14.46 -4.70
CA ALA A 235 -4.04 -15.28 -3.92
C ALA A 235 -4.62 -16.67 -3.61
N ALA A 236 -5.90 -16.74 -3.26
CA ALA A 236 -6.59 -18.00 -2.98
C ALA A 236 -6.79 -18.85 -4.26
N GLU A 237 -7.15 -18.20 -5.37
CA GLU A 237 -7.32 -18.83 -6.69
C GLU A 237 -6.00 -19.38 -7.22
N ASP A 238 -4.90 -18.62 -7.10
CA ASP A 238 -3.55 -19.07 -7.47
C ASP A 238 -3.12 -20.29 -6.64
N ALA A 239 -3.35 -20.25 -5.33
CA ALA A 239 -3.03 -21.36 -4.44
C ALA A 239 -3.85 -22.63 -4.74
N ALA A 240 -5.10 -22.46 -5.16
CA ALA A 240 -5.99 -23.56 -5.51
C ALA A 240 -5.85 -24.03 -6.98
N GLY A 241 -5.07 -23.33 -7.81
CA GLY A 241 -4.94 -23.59 -9.24
C GLY A 241 -6.22 -23.35 -10.04
N VAL A 242 -7.08 -22.41 -9.57
CA VAL A 242 -8.35 -22.08 -10.20
C VAL A 242 -8.12 -21.08 -11.35
N THR A 243 -8.71 -21.38 -12.50
CA THR A 243 -8.78 -20.43 -13.63
C THR A 243 -10.11 -19.71 -13.59
N VAL A 244 -10.06 -18.39 -13.55
CA VAL A 244 -11.25 -17.52 -13.53
C VAL A 244 -11.67 -17.19 -14.95
N ALA A 245 -12.98 -17.21 -15.22
CA ALA A 245 -13.54 -16.88 -16.54
C ALA A 245 -13.27 -15.41 -16.91
N GLU A 246 -13.04 -15.16 -18.20
CA GLU A 246 -12.74 -13.82 -18.73
C GLU A 246 -13.79 -12.77 -18.38
N GLU A 247 -15.07 -13.12 -18.50
CA GLU A 247 -16.19 -12.24 -18.13
C GLU A 247 -16.11 -11.82 -16.64
N THR A 248 -15.73 -12.74 -15.77
CA THR A 248 -15.53 -12.44 -14.35
C THR A 248 -14.38 -11.46 -14.12
N LEU A 249 -13.27 -11.63 -14.85
CA LEU A 249 -12.14 -10.73 -14.77
C LEU A 249 -12.50 -9.32 -15.24
N LEU A 250 -13.31 -9.19 -16.31
CA LEU A 250 -13.86 -7.90 -16.75
C LEU A 250 -14.74 -7.23 -15.70
N ARG A 251 -15.63 -7.99 -15.07
CA ARG A 251 -16.49 -7.47 -13.99
C ARG A 251 -15.65 -6.98 -12.79
N ARG A 252 -14.61 -7.71 -12.43
CA ARG A 252 -13.67 -7.31 -11.36
C ARG A 252 -12.91 -6.04 -11.74
N ALA A 253 -12.46 -5.91 -13.00
CA ALA A 253 -11.79 -4.73 -13.50
C ALA A 253 -12.71 -3.49 -13.44
N LEU A 254 -13.97 -3.62 -13.86
CA LEU A 254 -14.97 -2.56 -13.75
C LEU A 254 -15.16 -2.09 -12.31
N LEU A 255 -15.33 -3.02 -11.37
CA LEU A 255 -15.49 -2.67 -9.95
C LEU A 255 -14.26 -1.95 -9.39
N LEU A 256 -13.06 -2.38 -9.78
CA LEU A 256 -11.81 -1.75 -9.36
C LEU A 256 -11.68 -0.32 -9.91
N GLU A 257 -12.08 -0.07 -11.17
CA GLU A 257 -12.06 1.28 -11.74
C GLU A 257 -13.11 2.19 -11.07
N VAL A 258 -14.29 1.71 -10.72
CA VAL A 258 -15.27 2.51 -9.96
C VAL A 258 -14.75 2.84 -8.55
N GLU A 259 -14.02 1.92 -7.90
CA GLU A 259 -13.34 2.20 -6.63
C GLU A 259 -12.25 3.27 -6.81
N ARG A 260 -11.44 3.19 -7.86
CA ARG A 260 -10.43 4.20 -8.20
C ARG A 260 -11.05 5.57 -8.41
N LEU A 261 -12.16 5.65 -9.17
CA LEU A 261 -12.87 6.90 -9.44
C LEU A 261 -13.30 7.60 -8.15
N HIS A 262 -14.03 6.91 -7.26
CA HIS A 262 -14.52 7.56 -6.05
C HIS A 262 -13.38 7.97 -5.10
N ASN A 263 -12.26 7.26 -5.09
CA ASN A 263 -11.08 7.62 -4.30
C ASN A 263 -10.38 8.87 -4.86
N HIS A 264 -10.12 8.92 -6.17
CA HIS A 264 -9.49 10.09 -6.78
C HIS A 264 -10.35 11.35 -6.67
N VAL A 265 -11.66 11.23 -6.88
CA VAL A 265 -12.60 12.34 -6.69
C VAL A 265 -12.57 12.86 -5.25
N THR A 266 -12.50 11.95 -4.27
CA THR A 266 -12.39 12.32 -2.85
C THR A 266 -11.09 13.06 -2.57
N ASP A 267 -9.97 12.54 -3.06
CA ASP A 267 -8.64 13.08 -2.83
C ASP A 267 -8.48 14.49 -3.43
N ILE A 268 -9.00 14.73 -4.65
CA ILE A 268 -9.00 16.05 -5.29
C ILE A 268 -9.69 17.07 -4.40
N GLY A 269 -10.85 16.72 -3.86
CA GLY A 269 -11.58 17.60 -2.92
C GLY A 269 -10.83 17.83 -1.62
N ALA A 270 -10.28 16.78 -1.03
CA ALA A 270 -9.55 16.86 0.22
C ALA A 270 -8.29 17.73 0.09
N MET A 271 -7.52 17.58 -0.99
CA MET A 271 -6.35 18.42 -1.26
C MET A 271 -6.72 19.90 -1.38
N CYS A 272 -7.83 20.23 -2.04
CA CYS A 272 -8.33 21.61 -2.12
C CYS A 272 -8.78 22.14 -0.75
N ASN A 273 -9.43 21.31 0.05
CA ASN A 273 -9.85 21.65 1.41
C ASN A 273 -8.67 22.02 2.31
N ASP A 274 -7.58 21.24 2.22
CA ASP A 274 -6.38 21.41 3.04
C ASP A 274 -5.68 22.76 2.80
N VAL A 275 -5.87 23.37 1.64
CA VAL A 275 -5.36 24.70 1.32
C VAL A 275 -6.42 25.81 1.40
N GLY A 276 -7.57 25.50 2.02
CA GLY A 276 -8.61 26.48 2.30
C GLY A 276 -9.68 26.66 1.22
N LEU A 277 -9.67 25.86 0.15
CA LEU A 277 -10.70 25.90 -0.90
C LEU A 277 -11.79 24.84 -0.68
N GLY A 278 -12.44 24.88 0.50
CA GLY A 278 -13.42 23.87 0.96
C GLY A 278 -14.67 23.74 0.06
N VAL A 279 -14.99 24.73 -0.76
CA VAL A 279 -16.11 24.65 -1.69
C VAL A 279 -15.93 23.51 -2.70
N ILE A 280 -14.73 23.30 -3.22
CA ILE A 280 -14.43 22.19 -4.12
C ILE A 280 -14.66 20.86 -3.41
N ASN A 281 -14.22 20.74 -2.15
CA ASN A 281 -14.45 19.52 -1.38
C ASN A 281 -15.95 19.20 -1.22
N ALA A 282 -16.79 20.18 -0.98
CA ALA A 282 -18.22 19.96 -0.86
C ALA A 282 -18.84 19.39 -2.16
N TYR A 283 -18.43 19.89 -3.32
CA TYR A 283 -18.89 19.38 -4.61
C TYR A 283 -18.31 18.02 -4.96
N THR A 284 -17.04 17.77 -4.71
CA THR A 284 -16.42 16.45 -4.95
C THR A 284 -17.00 15.37 -4.03
N LEU A 285 -17.35 15.71 -2.77
CA LEU A 285 -18.08 14.78 -1.89
C LEU A 285 -19.48 14.43 -2.43
N ARG A 286 -20.15 15.35 -3.12
CA ARG A 286 -21.41 15.06 -3.82
C ARG A 286 -21.17 14.09 -5.01
N LEU A 287 -20.12 14.32 -5.81
CA LEU A 287 -19.74 13.39 -6.90
C LEU A 287 -19.36 12.02 -6.35
N ARG A 288 -18.58 11.97 -5.28
CA ARG A 288 -18.27 10.73 -4.58
C ARG A 288 -19.54 10.00 -4.15
N GLU A 289 -20.52 10.72 -3.61
CA GLU A 289 -21.80 10.11 -3.21
C GLU A 289 -22.54 9.50 -4.40
N GLN A 290 -22.50 10.11 -5.58
CA GLN A 290 -23.08 9.53 -6.80
C GLN A 290 -22.40 8.20 -7.16
N LEU A 291 -21.05 8.15 -7.11
CA LEU A 291 -20.27 6.93 -7.35
C LEU A 291 -20.53 5.84 -6.29
N LEU A 292 -20.71 6.21 -5.02
CA LEU A 292 -21.08 5.26 -3.98
C LEU A 292 -22.52 4.71 -4.14
N ARG A 293 -23.43 5.50 -4.68
CA ARG A 293 -24.78 5.03 -5.05
C ARG A 293 -24.72 4.13 -6.28
N LEU A 294 -23.85 4.43 -7.24
CA LEU A 294 -23.55 3.54 -8.34
C LEU A 294 -23.07 2.18 -7.81
N ASN A 295 -22.05 2.16 -6.93
CA ASN A 295 -21.59 0.93 -6.28
C ASN A 295 -22.74 0.16 -5.61
N ALA A 296 -23.63 0.85 -4.88
CA ALA A 296 -24.77 0.22 -4.22
C ALA A 296 -25.73 -0.43 -5.24
N ARG A 297 -25.89 0.14 -6.43
CA ARG A 297 -26.68 -0.44 -7.52
C ARG A 297 -25.97 -1.64 -8.15
N LEU A 298 -24.65 -1.54 -8.36
CA LEU A 298 -23.84 -2.60 -8.96
C LEU A 298 -23.69 -3.83 -8.06
N THR A 299 -23.51 -3.65 -6.74
CA THR A 299 -23.12 -4.73 -5.82
C THR A 299 -24.00 -4.88 -4.59
N HIS A 300 -25.08 -4.09 -4.47
CA HIS A 300 -25.93 -3.96 -3.27
C HIS A 300 -25.15 -3.41 -2.03
N HIS A 301 -23.94 -2.88 -2.24
CA HIS A 301 -23.15 -2.28 -1.16
C HIS A 301 -22.40 -1.03 -1.64
N ARG A 302 -22.48 0.08 -0.90
CA ARG A 302 -21.89 1.38 -1.25
C ARG A 302 -20.38 1.34 -1.49
N LEU A 303 -19.65 0.45 -0.82
CA LEU A 303 -18.21 0.25 -0.98
C LEU A 303 -17.86 -0.98 -1.83
N GLY A 304 -18.81 -1.53 -2.60
CA GLY A 304 -18.54 -2.67 -3.47
C GLY A 304 -18.32 -4.01 -2.77
N ARG A 305 -18.64 -4.14 -1.45
CA ARG A 305 -18.50 -5.41 -0.71
C ARG A 305 -19.36 -6.49 -1.33
N GLY A 306 -18.83 -7.71 -1.41
CA GLY A 306 -19.47 -8.84 -2.07
C GLY A 306 -19.41 -8.78 -3.59
N GLY A 307 -18.86 -7.72 -4.18
CA GLY A 307 -18.70 -7.59 -5.63
C GLY A 307 -17.63 -8.52 -6.19
N VAL A 308 -16.52 -8.71 -5.48
CA VAL A 308 -15.47 -9.68 -5.82
C VAL A 308 -15.54 -10.84 -4.84
N ILE A 309 -15.67 -12.05 -5.36
CA ILE A 309 -15.75 -13.28 -4.57
C ILE A 309 -14.79 -14.33 -5.12
N PRO A 310 -14.35 -15.32 -4.33
CA PRO A 310 -13.48 -16.39 -4.81
C PRO A 310 -14.06 -17.10 -6.03
N GLY A 311 -13.31 -17.16 -7.12
CA GLY A 311 -13.74 -17.76 -8.40
C GLY A 311 -14.77 -16.95 -9.18
N GLY A 312 -15.25 -15.79 -8.66
CA GLY A 312 -16.38 -15.07 -9.25
C GLY A 312 -16.37 -13.56 -9.05
N ALA A 313 -17.40 -12.94 -9.58
CA ALA A 313 -17.79 -11.55 -9.31
C ALA A 313 -19.31 -11.43 -9.31
N THR A 314 -19.85 -10.65 -8.37
CA THR A 314 -21.27 -10.37 -8.27
C THR A 314 -21.53 -8.95 -8.79
N LEU A 315 -22.28 -8.86 -9.88
CA LEU A 315 -22.64 -7.59 -10.49
C LEU A 315 -24.11 -7.66 -10.91
N TYR A 316 -24.93 -6.76 -10.38
CA TYR A 316 -26.39 -6.74 -10.60
C TYR A 316 -26.82 -5.77 -11.68
N ASP A 317 -25.96 -4.79 -12.02
CA ASP A 317 -26.23 -3.77 -13.01
C ASP A 317 -24.90 -3.29 -13.64
N LEU A 318 -24.98 -2.39 -14.61
CA LEU A 318 -23.83 -1.76 -15.25
C LEU A 318 -23.96 -0.23 -15.15
N PRO A 319 -22.82 0.52 -15.07
CA PRO A 319 -22.88 1.97 -15.23
C PRO A 319 -23.35 2.33 -16.64
N THR A 320 -24.07 3.43 -16.75
CA THR A 320 -24.41 4.00 -18.06
C THR A 320 -23.33 5.00 -18.49
N LEU A 321 -23.09 5.13 -19.79
CA LEU A 321 -22.16 6.12 -20.32
C LEU A 321 -22.52 7.54 -19.86
N THR A 322 -23.81 7.88 -19.83
CA THR A 322 -24.28 9.20 -19.38
C THR A 322 -23.90 9.50 -17.91
N GLU A 323 -23.94 8.49 -17.04
CA GLU A 323 -23.51 8.65 -15.65
C GLU A 323 -22.01 8.92 -15.57
N LEU A 324 -21.20 8.17 -16.31
CA LEU A 324 -19.76 8.32 -16.36
C LEU A 324 -19.36 9.67 -16.99
N ASP A 325 -19.95 10.06 -18.10
CA ASP A 325 -19.75 11.36 -18.75
C ASP A 325 -20.11 12.54 -17.83
N SER A 326 -21.12 12.38 -16.98
CA SER A 326 -21.50 13.39 -16.01
C SER A 326 -20.41 13.56 -14.95
N VAL A 327 -19.85 12.46 -14.44
CA VAL A 327 -18.74 12.52 -13.46
C VAL A 327 -17.52 13.15 -14.08
N ASP A 328 -17.15 12.75 -15.30
CA ASP A 328 -16.01 13.31 -16.05
C ASP A 328 -16.10 14.82 -16.20
N ARG A 329 -17.19 15.30 -16.77
CA ARG A 329 -17.41 16.73 -16.97
C ARG A 329 -17.35 17.51 -15.67
N GLU A 330 -18.04 17.06 -14.63
CA GLU A 330 -18.12 17.79 -13.36
C GLU A 330 -16.77 17.83 -12.64
N ILE A 331 -15.99 16.74 -12.63
CA ILE A 331 -14.68 16.75 -11.99
C ILE A 331 -13.69 17.67 -12.72
N HIS A 332 -13.77 17.74 -14.04
CA HIS A 332 -12.94 18.65 -14.84
C HIS A 332 -13.32 20.11 -14.54
N GLU A 333 -14.60 20.45 -14.54
CA GLU A 333 -15.06 21.81 -14.18
C GLU A 333 -14.58 22.24 -12.79
N LEU A 334 -14.69 21.37 -11.78
CA LEU A 334 -14.24 21.64 -10.42
C LEU A 334 -12.70 21.79 -10.35
N SER A 335 -11.98 20.99 -11.11
CA SER A 335 -10.52 21.01 -11.15
C SER A 335 -10.00 22.25 -11.87
N ASP A 336 -10.66 22.70 -12.93
CA ASP A 336 -10.33 23.96 -13.61
C ASP A 336 -10.53 25.17 -12.68
N ILE A 337 -11.62 25.16 -11.89
CA ILE A 337 -11.84 26.19 -10.86
C ILE A 337 -10.71 26.14 -9.81
N ALA A 338 -10.35 24.96 -9.34
CA ALA A 338 -9.27 24.80 -8.37
C ALA A 338 -7.93 25.28 -8.94
N LEU A 339 -7.57 24.88 -10.15
CA LEU A 339 -6.31 25.22 -10.81
C LEU A 339 -6.26 26.70 -11.24
N SER A 340 -7.40 27.37 -11.42
CA SER A 340 -7.45 28.82 -11.65
C SER A 340 -7.26 29.64 -10.35
N ASN A 341 -7.36 29.01 -9.19
CA ASN A 341 -7.23 29.67 -7.89
C ASN A 341 -5.75 29.89 -7.54
N THR A 342 -5.36 31.12 -7.26
CA THR A 342 -3.96 31.50 -6.98
C THR A 342 -3.44 30.85 -5.71
N VAL A 343 -4.29 30.69 -4.67
CA VAL A 343 -3.90 30.04 -3.41
C VAL A 343 -3.59 28.56 -3.64
N VAL A 344 -4.41 27.85 -4.42
CA VAL A 344 -4.18 26.44 -4.77
C VAL A 344 -2.87 26.32 -5.53
N ASN A 345 -2.65 27.14 -6.56
CA ASN A 345 -1.43 27.10 -7.35
C ASN A 345 -0.18 27.37 -6.48
N ASP A 346 -0.23 28.38 -5.62
CA ASP A 346 0.89 28.74 -4.74
C ASP A 346 1.21 27.63 -3.74
N ARG A 347 0.19 26.99 -3.17
CA ARG A 347 0.34 25.93 -2.16
C ARG A 347 0.68 24.55 -2.75
N PHE A 348 0.34 24.28 -3.99
CA PHE A 348 0.61 22.99 -4.64
C PHE A 348 1.94 22.97 -5.39
N SER A 349 2.28 24.07 -6.09
CA SER A 349 3.49 24.12 -6.91
C SER A 349 4.75 24.13 -6.05
N SER A 350 5.70 23.28 -6.40
CA SER A 350 6.99 23.12 -5.70
C SER A 350 6.88 22.76 -4.21
N THR A 351 5.70 22.31 -3.75
CA THR A 351 5.49 21.89 -2.36
C THR A 351 5.77 20.42 -2.20
N SER A 352 6.55 20.05 -1.20
CA SER A 352 6.88 18.66 -0.86
C SER A 352 7.38 17.85 -2.06
N VAL A 353 8.31 18.42 -2.78
CA VAL A 353 8.96 17.77 -3.93
C VAL A 353 9.63 16.47 -3.46
N LEU A 354 9.32 15.39 -4.14
CA LEU A 354 9.99 14.11 -4.01
C LEU A 354 10.63 13.78 -5.35
N ASP A 355 11.96 13.85 -5.41
CA ASP A 355 12.68 13.54 -6.63
C ASP A 355 12.68 12.03 -6.95
N ILE A 356 13.03 11.69 -8.19
CA ILE A 356 12.94 10.32 -8.70
C ILE A 356 13.89 9.36 -7.96
N ASP A 357 15.05 9.80 -7.52
CA ASP A 357 16.05 8.95 -6.88
C ASP A 357 15.65 8.68 -5.43
N GLU A 358 15.17 9.69 -4.69
CA GLU A 358 14.57 9.51 -3.38
C GLU A 358 13.33 8.60 -3.47
N ALA A 359 12.44 8.85 -4.45
CA ALA A 359 11.24 8.05 -4.67
C ALA A 359 11.56 6.55 -4.91
N ARG A 360 12.57 6.26 -5.72
CA ARG A 360 13.08 4.90 -5.93
C ARG A 360 13.72 4.33 -4.66
N GLY A 361 14.55 5.12 -3.98
CA GLY A 361 15.24 4.71 -2.77
C GLY A 361 14.30 4.27 -1.65
N ILE A 362 13.21 5.01 -1.43
CA ILE A 362 12.21 4.67 -0.42
C ILE A 362 11.13 3.70 -0.91
N GLY A 363 11.11 3.38 -2.20
CA GLY A 363 10.22 2.38 -2.79
C GLY A 363 8.76 2.82 -2.87
N VAL A 364 8.48 4.09 -3.17
CA VAL A 364 7.10 4.59 -3.32
C VAL A 364 6.39 3.97 -4.52
N LEU A 365 5.07 3.88 -4.42
CA LEU A 365 4.19 3.32 -5.44
C LEU A 365 3.01 4.26 -5.72
N GLY A 366 2.18 3.87 -6.70
CA GLY A 366 0.94 4.57 -7.02
C GLY A 366 1.18 5.97 -7.58
N TYR A 367 0.21 6.85 -7.36
CA TYR A 367 0.26 8.22 -7.87
C TYR A 367 1.47 9.03 -7.39
N VAL A 368 2.00 8.75 -6.21
CA VAL A 368 3.22 9.42 -5.70
C VAL A 368 4.43 9.04 -6.55
N ALA A 369 4.60 7.76 -6.88
CA ALA A 369 5.67 7.29 -7.75
C ALA A 369 5.56 7.91 -9.15
N ARG A 370 4.35 7.91 -9.72
CA ARG A 370 4.09 8.47 -11.06
C ARG A 370 4.25 9.98 -11.11
N ALA A 371 3.93 10.70 -10.04
CA ALA A 371 4.19 12.14 -9.95
C ALA A 371 5.69 12.47 -9.88
N SER A 372 6.53 11.52 -9.44
CA SER A 372 7.98 11.64 -9.31
C SER A 372 8.76 10.97 -10.47
N GLY A 373 8.13 10.68 -11.59
CA GLY A 373 8.82 10.16 -12.79
C GLY A 373 8.94 8.63 -12.85
N ILE A 374 8.32 7.87 -11.95
CA ILE A 374 8.39 6.41 -11.97
C ILE A 374 7.18 5.84 -12.71
N ASP A 375 7.42 5.29 -13.90
CA ASP A 375 6.42 4.65 -14.75
C ASP A 375 6.07 3.25 -14.22
N THR A 376 5.12 3.16 -13.28
CA THR A 376 4.64 1.90 -12.69
C THR A 376 3.15 1.94 -12.41
N ASP A 377 2.44 0.89 -12.80
CA ASP A 377 1.03 0.68 -12.47
C ASP A 377 0.75 -0.83 -12.39
N ALA A 378 0.22 -1.29 -11.27
CA ALA A 378 -0.03 -2.72 -11.04
C ALA A 378 -1.01 -3.33 -12.06
N ARG A 379 -1.97 -2.54 -12.58
CA ARG A 379 -2.92 -3.01 -13.60
C ARG A 379 -2.20 -3.41 -14.89
N ARG A 380 -1.16 -2.68 -15.26
CA ARG A 380 -0.36 -2.87 -16.47
C ARG A 380 0.82 -3.83 -16.24
N ASP A 381 1.50 -3.69 -15.09
CA ASP A 381 2.75 -4.40 -14.81
C ASP A 381 2.51 -5.81 -14.27
N HIS A 382 1.36 -6.01 -13.61
CA HIS A 382 0.89 -7.29 -13.04
C HIS A 382 -0.58 -7.51 -13.43
N PRO A 383 -0.91 -7.57 -14.73
CA PRO A 383 -2.29 -7.53 -15.21
C PRO A 383 -3.08 -8.75 -14.73
N THR A 384 -4.29 -8.47 -14.27
CA THR A 384 -5.27 -9.50 -13.90
C THR A 384 -6.13 -9.91 -15.09
N HIS A 385 -6.15 -9.06 -16.14
CA HIS A 385 -6.90 -9.25 -17.36
C HIS A 385 -6.15 -8.61 -18.55
N THR A 386 -6.36 -9.15 -19.76
CA THR A 386 -5.69 -8.66 -20.99
C THR A 386 -6.02 -7.20 -21.34
N VAL A 387 -7.24 -6.73 -21.01
CA VAL A 387 -7.65 -5.32 -21.18
C VAL A 387 -6.76 -4.36 -20.39
N ASN A 388 -6.25 -4.79 -19.24
CA ASN A 388 -5.39 -3.95 -18.40
C ASN A 388 -3.97 -3.79 -18.95
N ALA A 389 -3.57 -4.58 -19.94
CA ALA A 389 -2.21 -4.50 -20.51
C ALA A 389 -1.96 -3.18 -21.25
N ASP A 390 -3.00 -2.54 -21.79
CA ASP A 390 -2.94 -1.32 -22.59
C ASP A 390 -3.41 -0.06 -21.82
N VAL A 391 -3.55 -0.16 -20.49
CA VAL A 391 -3.95 0.98 -19.66
C VAL A 391 -2.96 2.13 -19.81
N HIS A 392 -3.49 3.32 -20.09
CA HIS A 392 -2.70 4.55 -20.07
C HIS A 392 -2.21 4.85 -18.65
N VAL A 393 -0.91 4.98 -18.48
CA VAL A 393 -0.27 5.29 -17.19
C VAL A 393 0.35 6.68 -17.29
N PRO A 394 -0.29 7.72 -16.70
CA PRO A 394 0.28 9.06 -16.73
C PRO A 394 1.51 9.16 -15.83
N VAL A 395 2.52 9.92 -16.27
CA VAL A 395 3.76 10.16 -15.51
C VAL A 395 4.08 11.65 -15.57
N PHE A 396 4.34 12.26 -14.42
CA PHE A 396 4.88 13.61 -14.26
C PHE A 396 6.24 13.53 -13.56
N THR A 397 7.03 14.57 -13.64
CA THR A 397 8.43 14.56 -13.16
C THR A 397 8.73 15.57 -12.06
N ASP A 398 7.82 16.50 -11.78
CA ASP A 398 8.07 17.57 -10.79
C ASP A 398 8.04 17.06 -9.35
N GLY A 399 7.39 15.93 -9.08
CA GLY A 399 7.36 15.26 -7.78
C GLY A 399 6.64 16.03 -6.66
N ASP A 400 5.99 17.15 -6.98
CA ASP A 400 5.33 18.04 -6.03
C ASP A 400 3.85 17.70 -5.81
N VAL A 401 3.17 18.48 -4.99
CA VAL A 401 1.74 18.31 -4.72
C VAL A 401 0.91 18.59 -5.98
N MET A 402 1.33 19.56 -6.82
CA MET A 402 0.66 19.86 -8.09
C MET A 402 0.67 18.64 -9.02
N SER A 403 1.80 17.98 -9.17
CA SER A 403 1.92 16.76 -9.97
C SER A 403 1.04 15.64 -9.42
N ARG A 404 0.98 15.48 -8.09
CA ARG A 404 0.09 14.48 -7.44
C ARG A 404 -1.38 14.79 -7.64
N PHE A 405 -1.75 16.07 -7.72
CA PHE A 405 -3.11 16.49 -8.07
C PHE A 405 -3.43 16.16 -9.53
N ARG A 406 -2.56 16.56 -10.46
CA ARG A 406 -2.75 16.32 -11.90
C ARG A 406 -2.77 14.85 -12.27
N ILE A 407 -1.92 14.02 -11.65
CA ILE A 407 -1.95 12.54 -11.85
C ILE A 407 -3.33 11.99 -11.61
N ARG A 408 -4.00 12.41 -10.52
CA ARG A 408 -5.34 11.91 -10.20
C ARG A 408 -6.38 12.27 -11.26
N LEU A 409 -6.27 13.47 -11.85
CA LEU A 409 -7.17 13.88 -12.93
C LEU A 409 -7.00 12.98 -14.15
N VAL A 410 -5.76 12.80 -14.64
CA VAL A 410 -5.50 11.94 -15.80
C VAL A 410 -5.82 10.48 -15.50
N GLU A 411 -5.68 10.02 -14.26
CA GLU A 411 -6.09 8.68 -13.86
C GLU A 411 -7.61 8.51 -13.79
N ILE A 412 -8.37 9.56 -13.52
CA ILE A 412 -9.84 9.55 -13.66
C ILE A 412 -10.21 9.37 -15.13
N GLU A 413 -9.61 10.14 -16.04
CA GLU A 413 -9.81 9.99 -17.48
C GLU A 413 -9.51 8.57 -17.95
N ALA A 414 -8.36 8.03 -17.53
CA ALA A 414 -7.95 6.66 -17.86
C ALA A 414 -8.87 5.58 -17.29
N SER A 415 -9.55 5.85 -16.17
CA SER A 415 -10.53 4.91 -15.58
C SER A 415 -11.90 4.99 -16.26
N LEU A 416 -12.22 6.12 -16.89
CA LEU A 416 -13.47 6.33 -17.62
C LEU A 416 -13.42 5.81 -19.06
N ALA A 417 -12.21 5.77 -19.65
CA ALA A 417 -11.95 5.25 -21.00
C ALA A 417 -12.04 3.72 -21.08
#